data_57d39eeb3f4e2e007404d1024c8613a6
#
_entry.id   57d39eeb3f4e2e007404d1024c8613a6
#
_cell.length_a   1.000
_cell.length_b   1.000
_cell.length_c   1.000
_cell.angle_alpha   90.00
_cell.angle_beta   90.00
_cell.angle_gamma   90.00
#
_symmetry.space_group_name_H-M   'P 1'
#
loop_
_entity.id
_entity.type
_entity.pdbx_description
1 polymer ?
#
loop_
_entity_poly.entity_id
_entity_poly.type
_entity_poly.pdbx_seq_one_letter_code
_entity_poly.pdbx_strand_id
1 'polypeptide(L)'
;MAGTRLEDYDANVRSTNSTVEIDHSSPVPLHEQVAAAIRRAIADGEARAGERLPPARDLAAVLGVNANTVFRALRTLRDEGLVEFRRGRGVSVTGIAPRRSPVVAKARELVAVARRYGYRPEELAEIIRQVS
;
A
#
# COMPACT_ATOMS: atom_id res chain seq x y z
N MET A 1 -18.04 -10.07 3.26
CA MET A 1 -17.54 -9.14 4.23
C MET A 1 -16.61 -8.15 3.58
N ALA A 2 -16.83 -6.93 3.85
CA ALA A 2 -15.98 -5.92 3.26
C ALA A 2 -14.59 -6.03 3.85
N GLY A 3 -13.58 -6.01 3.01
CA GLY A 3 -12.21 -6.14 3.47
C GLY A 3 -11.66 -4.90 4.12
N THR A 4 -12.51 -3.87 4.32
CA THR A 4 -12.02 -2.62 4.90
C THR A 4 -12.55 -2.34 6.27
N ARG A 5 -13.24 -3.28 6.86
CA ARG A 5 -13.57 -3.15 8.26
C ARG A 5 -12.30 -3.19 9.07
N LEU A 6 -12.31 -2.52 10.19
CA LEU A 6 -11.11 -2.43 11.00
C LEU A 6 -10.57 -3.81 11.36
N GLU A 7 -11.44 -4.74 11.74
CA GLU A 7 -10.98 -6.08 12.08
C GLU A 7 -10.36 -6.78 10.89
N ASP A 8 -10.98 -6.65 9.71
CA ASP A 8 -10.46 -7.27 8.51
C ASP A 8 -9.14 -6.66 8.11
N TYR A 9 -9.06 -5.35 8.24
CA TYR A 9 -7.85 -4.64 7.91
C TYR A 9 -6.70 -5.10 8.81
N ASP A 10 -6.98 -5.20 10.09
CA ASP A 10 -6.00 -5.65 11.06
C ASP A 10 -5.57 -7.09 10.79
N ALA A 11 -6.51 -7.96 10.47
CA ALA A 11 -6.21 -9.34 10.13
C ALA A 11 -5.34 -9.42 8.88
N ASN A 12 -5.64 -8.61 7.87
CA ASN A 12 -4.83 -8.59 6.65
C ASN A 12 -3.42 -8.10 6.94
N VAL A 13 -3.29 -7.08 7.75
CA VAL A 13 -1.99 -6.57 8.14
C VAL A 13 -1.20 -7.66 8.83
N ARG A 14 -1.82 -8.42 9.70
CA ARG A 14 -1.13 -9.48 10.42
C ARG A 14 -0.76 -10.65 9.51
N SER A 15 -1.66 -11.04 8.61
CA SER A 15 -1.41 -12.19 7.76
C SER A 15 -0.42 -11.87 6.66
N THR A 16 -0.35 -10.61 6.24
CA THR A 16 0.61 -10.17 5.23
C THR A 16 1.60 -9.17 5.80
N ASN A 17 1.79 -9.21 7.09
CA ASN A 17 2.47 -8.16 7.83
C ASN A 17 3.88 -7.88 7.36
N SER A 18 4.51 -8.85 6.74
CA SER A 18 5.84 -8.62 6.19
C SER A 18 5.86 -7.51 5.16
N THR A 19 4.69 -7.17 4.60
CA THR A 19 4.61 -6.20 3.52
C THR A 19 4.02 -4.86 3.94
N VAL A 20 3.36 -4.80 5.11
CA VAL A 20 2.66 -3.59 5.54
C VAL A 20 3.07 -3.14 6.93
N GLU A 21 4.06 -3.78 7.49
CA GLU A 21 4.52 -3.45 8.83
C GLU A 21 5.28 -2.13 8.82
N ILE A 22 4.98 -1.28 9.81
CA ILE A 22 5.64 0.02 9.94
C ILE A 22 6.94 -0.17 10.71
N ASP A 23 8.03 0.31 10.12
CA ASP A 23 9.37 0.20 10.72
C ASP A 23 9.79 1.58 11.23
N HIS A 24 9.73 1.74 12.56
CA HIS A 24 10.07 3.01 13.18
C HIS A 24 11.56 3.33 13.11
N SER A 25 12.39 2.34 12.85
CA SER A 25 13.83 2.54 12.76
C SER A 25 14.31 2.83 11.35
N SER A 26 13.44 2.72 10.38
CA SER A 26 13.78 3.00 8.98
C SER A 26 14.01 4.51 8.76
N PRO A 27 14.94 4.88 7.87
CA PRO A 27 15.08 6.29 7.49
C PRO A 27 13.88 6.82 6.69
N VAL A 28 13.02 5.95 6.20
CA VAL A 28 11.81 6.39 5.48
C VAL A 28 10.84 7.00 6.46
N PRO A 29 10.36 8.24 6.24
CA PRO A 29 9.40 8.86 7.15
C PRO A 29 8.16 8.00 7.35
N LEU A 30 7.62 8.03 8.56
CA LEU A 30 6.47 7.19 8.89
C LEU A 30 5.27 7.46 8.00
N HIS A 31 5.00 8.73 7.65
CA HIS A 31 3.86 9.02 6.81
C HIS A 31 4.03 8.42 5.41
N GLU A 32 5.25 8.32 4.92
CA GLU A 32 5.49 7.66 3.63
C GLU A 32 5.29 6.17 3.72
N GLN A 33 5.68 5.56 4.84
CA GLN A 33 5.43 4.14 5.05
C GLN A 33 3.94 3.85 5.14
N VAL A 34 3.20 4.70 5.83
CA VAL A 34 1.74 4.54 5.93
C VAL A 34 1.09 4.69 4.55
N ALA A 35 1.50 5.70 3.79
CA ALA A 35 0.99 5.89 2.43
C ALA A 35 1.28 4.67 1.58
N ALA A 36 2.48 4.12 1.68
CA ALA A 36 2.86 2.94 0.91
C ALA A 36 2.00 1.73 1.29
N ALA A 37 1.73 1.54 2.59
CA ALA A 37 0.91 0.43 3.03
C ALA A 37 -0.51 0.52 2.48
N ILE A 38 -1.11 1.71 2.54
CA ILE A 38 -2.47 1.92 2.03
C ILE A 38 -2.48 1.79 0.50
N ARG A 39 -1.49 2.38 -0.16
CA ARG A 39 -1.39 2.30 -1.62
C ARG A 39 -1.31 0.85 -2.06
N ARG A 40 -0.56 0.05 -1.34
CA ARG A 40 -0.43 -1.37 -1.65
C ARG A 40 -1.75 -2.11 -1.43
N ALA A 41 -2.46 -1.82 -0.34
CA ALA A 41 -3.76 -2.44 -0.08
C ALA A 41 -4.73 -2.13 -1.22
N ILE A 42 -4.72 -0.91 -1.72
CA ILE A 42 -5.57 -0.53 -2.85
C ILE A 42 -5.14 -1.27 -4.12
N ALA A 43 -3.85 -1.32 -4.38
CA ALA A 43 -3.34 -1.97 -5.59
C ALA A 43 -3.61 -3.48 -5.58
N ASP A 44 -3.57 -4.09 -4.41
CA ASP A 44 -3.80 -5.53 -4.26
C ASP A 44 -5.28 -5.89 -4.16
N GLY A 45 -6.17 -4.89 -4.15
CA GLY A 45 -7.60 -5.12 -4.08
C GLY A 45 -8.14 -5.37 -2.69
N GLU A 46 -7.31 -5.24 -1.67
CA GLU A 46 -7.77 -5.38 -0.28
C GLU A 46 -8.66 -4.22 0.13
N ALA A 47 -8.33 -3.02 -0.37
CA ALA A 47 -9.19 -1.85 -0.24
C ALA A 47 -9.77 -1.56 -1.61
N ARG A 48 -11.08 -1.72 -1.76
CA ARG A 48 -11.73 -1.69 -3.07
C ARG A 48 -12.22 -0.30 -3.41
N ALA A 49 -12.36 -0.06 -4.71
CA ALA A 49 -12.91 1.19 -5.20
C ALA A 49 -14.28 1.45 -4.57
N GLY A 50 -14.49 2.68 -4.09
CA GLY A 50 -15.72 3.06 -3.43
C GLY A 50 -15.80 2.71 -1.96
N GLU A 51 -14.87 1.93 -1.48
CA GLU A 51 -14.90 1.45 -0.11
C GLU A 51 -14.36 2.51 0.84
N ARG A 52 -15.00 2.62 2.01
CA ARG A 52 -14.61 3.58 3.02
C ARG A 52 -13.48 3.01 3.86
N LEU A 53 -12.44 3.80 4.05
CA LEU A 53 -11.33 3.41 4.91
C LEU A 53 -11.71 3.63 6.37
N PRO A 54 -11.08 2.89 7.29
CA PRO A 54 -11.26 3.17 8.72
C PRO A 54 -10.86 4.60 9.06
N PRO A 55 -11.41 5.19 10.12
CA PRO A 55 -11.01 6.53 10.53
C PRO A 55 -9.51 6.60 10.81
N ALA A 56 -8.94 7.78 10.62
CA ALA A 56 -7.50 7.96 10.73
C ALA A 56 -6.96 7.53 12.10
N ARG A 57 -7.69 7.81 13.17
CA ARG A 57 -7.21 7.41 14.50
C ARG A 57 -7.23 5.90 14.70
N ASP A 58 -8.18 5.21 14.04
CA ASP A 58 -8.22 3.76 14.12
C ASP A 58 -7.06 3.15 13.34
N LEU A 59 -6.79 3.70 12.16
CA LEU A 59 -5.62 3.28 11.40
C LEU A 59 -4.34 3.57 12.17
N ALA A 60 -4.27 4.70 12.83
CA ALA A 60 -3.12 5.06 13.64
C ALA A 60 -2.87 4.04 14.75
N ALA A 61 -3.95 3.61 15.42
CA ALA A 61 -3.83 2.61 16.47
C ALA A 61 -3.36 1.27 15.92
N VAL A 62 -3.93 0.84 14.81
CA VAL A 62 -3.55 -0.43 14.19
C VAL A 62 -2.10 -0.41 13.73
N LEU A 63 -1.67 0.69 13.14
CA LEU A 63 -0.32 0.78 12.56
C LEU A 63 0.73 1.24 13.56
N GLY A 64 0.32 1.64 14.76
CA GLY A 64 1.27 2.08 15.78
C GLY A 64 1.91 3.42 15.48
N VAL A 65 1.17 4.34 14.90
CA VAL A 65 1.66 5.67 14.56
C VAL A 65 0.72 6.74 15.08
N ASN A 66 1.14 7.99 14.98
CA ASN A 66 0.35 9.14 15.36
C ASN A 66 -0.75 9.40 14.31
N ALA A 67 -1.91 9.87 14.75
CA ALA A 67 -3.01 10.16 13.84
C ALA A 67 -2.63 11.21 12.79
N ASN A 68 -1.82 12.21 13.15
CA ASN A 68 -1.35 13.20 12.17
C ASN A 68 -0.52 12.56 11.08
N THR A 69 0.24 11.52 11.41
CA THR A 69 1.02 10.77 10.43
C THR A 69 0.08 10.12 9.41
N VAL A 70 -1.02 9.54 9.89
CA VAL A 70 -2.02 8.94 9.00
C VAL A 70 -2.66 10.01 8.13
N PHE A 71 -3.03 11.17 8.72
CA PHE A 71 -3.63 12.25 7.94
C PHE A 71 -2.69 12.74 6.82
N ARG A 72 -1.40 12.85 7.12
CA ARG A 72 -0.43 13.25 6.09
C ARG A 72 -0.39 12.24 4.96
N ALA A 73 -0.39 10.95 5.32
CA ALA A 73 -0.39 9.88 4.33
C ALA A 73 -1.64 9.93 3.47
N LEU A 74 -2.80 10.14 4.10
CA LEU A 74 -4.06 10.19 3.36
C LEU A 74 -4.10 11.40 2.41
N ARG A 75 -3.54 12.53 2.83
CA ARG A 75 -3.47 13.70 1.93
C ARG A 75 -2.60 13.41 0.71
N THR A 76 -1.49 12.70 0.91
CA THR A 76 -0.65 12.28 -0.21
C THR A 76 -1.44 11.39 -1.18
N LEU A 77 -2.17 10.42 -0.64
CA LEU A 77 -2.95 9.51 -1.47
C LEU A 77 -4.10 10.22 -2.18
N ARG A 78 -4.70 11.23 -1.53
CA ARG A 78 -5.71 12.05 -2.18
C ARG A 78 -5.11 12.80 -3.36
N ASP A 79 -3.92 13.36 -3.18
CA ASP A 79 -3.25 14.09 -4.25
C ASP A 79 -2.88 13.16 -5.41
N GLU A 80 -2.67 11.89 -5.13
CA GLU A 80 -2.44 10.87 -6.17
C GLU A 80 -3.74 10.39 -6.82
N GLY A 81 -4.88 10.80 -6.29
CA GLY A 81 -6.17 10.39 -6.85
C GLY A 81 -6.64 9.03 -6.38
N LEU A 82 -6.00 8.44 -5.38
CA LEU A 82 -6.35 7.10 -4.90
C LEU A 82 -7.45 7.10 -3.86
N VAL A 83 -7.59 8.19 -3.11
CA VAL A 83 -8.64 8.33 -2.11
C VAL A 83 -9.28 9.72 -2.26
N GLU A 84 -10.48 9.86 -1.71
CA GLU A 84 -11.17 11.13 -1.66
C GLU A 84 -11.71 11.36 -0.26
N PHE A 85 -11.70 12.62 0.15
CA PHE A 85 -12.22 13.01 1.45
C PHE A 85 -13.66 13.50 1.23
N ARG A 86 -14.60 12.93 1.98
CA ARG A 86 -15.99 13.33 1.89
C ARG A 86 -16.43 13.87 3.23
N ARG A 87 -16.95 15.08 3.19
CA ARG A 87 -17.43 15.72 4.42
C ARG A 87 -18.49 14.84 5.06
N GLY A 88 -18.30 14.53 6.35
CA GLY A 88 -19.22 13.71 7.11
C GLY A 88 -19.14 12.22 6.81
N ARG A 89 -18.31 11.81 5.85
CA ARG A 89 -18.19 10.40 5.46
C ARG A 89 -16.78 9.86 5.54
N GLY A 90 -15.81 10.71 5.90
CA GLY A 90 -14.44 10.28 6.02
C GLY A 90 -13.74 10.11 4.69
N VAL A 91 -12.93 9.08 4.57
CA VAL A 91 -12.05 8.85 3.43
C VAL A 91 -12.47 7.56 2.73
N SER A 92 -12.59 7.61 1.42
CA SER A 92 -12.97 6.45 0.61
C SER A 92 -11.98 6.26 -0.53
N VAL A 93 -11.85 5.01 -0.96
CA VAL A 93 -11.04 4.67 -2.14
C VAL A 93 -11.79 5.15 -3.37
N THR A 94 -11.08 5.80 -4.30
CA THR A 94 -11.73 6.34 -5.51
C THR A 94 -12.11 5.22 -6.47
N GLY A 95 -13.00 5.53 -7.41
CA GLY A 95 -13.39 4.58 -8.44
C GLY A 95 -12.33 4.35 -9.50
N ILE A 96 -11.25 5.14 -9.48
CA ILE A 96 -10.19 5.03 -10.48
C ILE A 96 -8.94 4.36 -9.91
N ALA A 97 -9.07 3.69 -8.77
CA ALA A 97 -7.94 2.98 -8.18
C ALA A 97 -7.39 1.96 -9.17
N PRO A 98 -6.08 1.82 -9.27
CA PRO A 98 -5.49 0.88 -10.22
C PRO A 98 -5.86 -0.56 -9.86
N ARG A 99 -6.08 -1.37 -10.89
CA ARG A 99 -6.43 -2.78 -10.70
C ARG A 99 -5.24 -3.64 -10.36
N ARG A 100 -4.06 -3.19 -10.72
CA ARG A 100 -2.83 -3.95 -10.51
C ARG A 100 -1.79 -3.03 -9.92
N SER A 101 -0.95 -3.60 -9.10
CA SER A 101 0.18 -2.86 -8.56
C SER A 101 1.09 -2.40 -9.69
N PRO A 102 1.50 -1.13 -9.70
CA PRO A 102 2.53 -0.67 -10.64
C PRO A 102 3.82 -1.46 -10.50
N VAL A 103 4.11 -2.00 -9.32
CA VAL A 103 5.30 -2.81 -9.12
C VAL A 103 5.22 -4.09 -9.94
N VAL A 104 4.04 -4.73 -9.97
CA VAL A 104 3.87 -5.94 -10.77
C VAL A 104 4.06 -5.64 -12.25
N ALA A 105 3.52 -4.52 -12.72
CA ALA A 105 3.68 -4.13 -14.12
C ALA A 105 5.16 -3.93 -14.47
N LYS A 106 5.89 -3.23 -13.62
CA LYS A 106 7.32 -3.01 -13.82
C LYS A 106 8.12 -4.31 -13.71
N ALA A 107 7.71 -5.19 -12.81
CA ALA A 107 8.36 -6.49 -12.68
C ALA A 107 8.22 -7.31 -13.97
N ARG A 108 7.05 -7.26 -14.60
CA ARG A 108 6.85 -7.95 -15.87
C ARG A 108 7.75 -7.39 -16.97
N GLU A 109 7.89 -6.08 -17.02
CA GLU A 109 8.81 -5.45 -17.97
C GLU A 109 10.24 -5.90 -17.71
N LEU A 110 10.63 -5.93 -16.46
CA LEU A 110 11.98 -6.34 -16.08
C LEU A 110 12.22 -7.81 -16.45
N VAL A 111 11.25 -8.67 -16.21
CA VAL A 111 11.36 -10.08 -16.59
C VAL A 111 11.55 -10.22 -18.09
N ALA A 112 10.83 -9.43 -18.88
CA ALA A 112 10.96 -9.48 -20.35
C ALA A 112 12.38 -9.08 -20.77
N VAL A 113 12.93 -8.04 -20.16
CA VAL A 113 14.30 -7.61 -20.45
C VAL A 113 15.29 -8.72 -20.06
N ALA A 114 15.11 -9.28 -18.87
CA ALA A 114 16.02 -10.32 -18.37
C ALA A 114 16.03 -11.53 -19.31
N ARG A 115 14.85 -11.90 -19.83
CA ARG A 115 14.77 -13.03 -20.76
C ARG A 115 15.55 -12.77 -22.05
N ARG A 116 15.51 -11.54 -22.53
CA ARG A 116 16.27 -11.20 -23.74
C ARG A 116 17.77 -11.35 -23.54
N TYR A 117 18.23 -11.22 -22.31
CA TYR A 117 19.64 -11.37 -21.96
C TYR A 117 19.96 -12.76 -21.45
N GLY A 118 18.98 -13.68 -21.46
CA GLY A 118 19.22 -15.05 -21.05
C GLY A 118 19.25 -15.30 -19.55
N TYR A 119 18.79 -14.35 -18.76
CA TYR A 119 18.75 -14.54 -17.32
C TYR A 119 17.56 -15.41 -16.91
N ARG A 120 17.79 -16.29 -15.97
CA ARG A 120 16.73 -17.11 -15.37
C ARG A 120 16.09 -16.31 -14.21
N PRO A 121 14.84 -16.68 -13.81
CA PRO A 121 14.19 -15.98 -12.72
C PRO A 121 15.00 -15.93 -11.44
N GLU A 122 15.71 -17.01 -11.10
CA GLU A 122 16.53 -17.06 -9.90
C GLU A 122 17.67 -16.05 -9.98
N GLU A 123 18.27 -15.92 -11.14
CA GLU A 123 19.35 -14.95 -11.36
C GLU A 123 18.82 -13.53 -11.24
N LEU A 124 17.63 -13.29 -11.79
CA LEU A 124 17.01 -11.98 -11.69
C LEU A 124 16.71 -11.63 -10.25
N ALA A 125 16.18 -12.58 -9.48
CA ALA A 125 15.91 -12.34 -8.07
C ALA A 125 17.17 -11.95 -7.30
N GLU A 126 18.29 -12.59 -7.64
CA GLU A 126 19.57 -12.28 -7.00
C GLU A 126 20.03 -10.86 -7.36
N ILE A 127 19.87 -10.48 -8.62
CA ILE A 127 20.21 -9.12 -9.07
C ILE A 127 19.41 -8.10 -8.27
N ILE A 128 18.11 -8.36 -8.11
CA ILE A 128 17.26 -7.44 -7.34
C ILE A 128 17.75 -7.28 -5.92
N ARG A 129 18.14 -8.39 -5.28
CA ARG A 129 18.69 -8.32 -3.93
C ARG A 129 19.97 -7.50 -3.87
N GLN A 130 20.81 -7.62 -4.89
CA GLN A 130 22.08 -6.92 -4.91
C GLN A 130 21.94 -5.41 -5.13
N VAL A 131 20.94 -4.97 -5.88
CA VAL A 131 20.76 -3.55 -6.16
C VAL A 131 19.88 -2.86 -5.14
N SER A 132 19.35 -3.58 -4.17
CA SER A 132 18.49 -2.99 -3.14
C SER A 132 19.31 -2.32 -2.02
#